data_b338da226025579d37133791b6a3380a
#
_entry.id   b338da226025579d37133791b6a3380a
#
_cell.length_a   1.000
_cell.length_b   1.000
_cell.length_c   1.000
_cell.angle_alpha   90.00
_cell.angle_beta   90.00
_cell.angle_gamma   90.00
#
_symmetry.space_group_name_H-M   'P 1'
#
loop_
_entity.id
_entity.type
_entity.pdbx_description
1 polymer ?
#
loop_
_entity_poly.entity_id
_entity_poly.type
_entity_poly.pdbx_seq_one_letter_code
_entity_poly.pdbx_strand_id
1 'polypeptide(L)'
;MVDQIHYVTRFLLKEFMSGNAPKMKPVHKKVVYHTPCHLERSGNVMFTIELLKMVPGLELVVLDSECCGLAGTYGFKEENYEVSKKIGSHLFDAIQTSDADYAVTDCETCKWQIEENAHLETIHPVSLLAMALIDELVLERE
;
A
#
# COMPACT_ATOMS: atom_id res chain seq x y z
N MET A 1 -12.03 20.28 -15.75
CA MET A 1 -10.95 19.29 -15.96
C MET A 1 -10.41 18.73 -14.63
N VAL A 2 -10.19 19.54 -13.59
CA VAL A 2 -9.70 19.09 -12.27
C VAL A 2 -10.67 18.12 -11.58
N ASP A 3 -11.97 18.29 -11.75
CA ASP A 3 -13.01 17.45 -11.14
C ASP A 3 -13.09 16.00 -11.70
N GLN A 4 -12.28 15.68 -12.69
CA GLN A 4 -12.20 14.36 -13.31
C GLN A 4 -10.92 13.58 -12.90
N ILE A 5 -10.05 14.18 -12.09
CA ILE A 5 -8.83 13.55 -11.61
C ILE A 5 -9.08 13.03 -10.21
N HIS A 6 -9.03 11.71 -10.05
CA HIS A 6 -9.23 11.04 -8.78
C HIS A 6 -8.09 10.07 -8.47
N TYR A 7 -7.82 9.85 -7.20
CA TYR A 7 -7.04 8.70 -6.78
C TYR A 7 -7.77 7.42 -7.17
N VAL A 8 -7.04 6.44 -7.69
CA VAL A 8 -7.63 5.18 -8.18
C VAL A 8 -8.41 4.45 -7.09
N THR A 9 -7.92 4.41 -5.86
CA THR A 9 -8.60 3.76 -4.73
C THR A 9 -9.91 4.45 -4.37
N ARG A 10 -9.95 5.79 -4.43
CA ARG A 10 -11.17 6.57 -4.24
C ARG A 10 -12.19 6.31 -5.34
N PHE A 11 -11.74 6.25 -6.60
CA PHE A 11 -12.61 5.95 -7.74
C PHE A 11 -13.21 4.54 -7.61
N LEU A 12 -12.36 3.52 -7.36
CA LEU A 12 -12.80 2.14 -7.22
C LEU A 12 -13.76 1.95 -6.05
N LEU A 13 -13.48 2.54 -4.88
CA LEU A 13 -14.38 2.45 -3.74
C LEU A 13 -15.76 3.02 -4.09
N LYS A 14 -15.81 4.19 -4.75
CA LYS A 14 -17.06 4.81 -5.17
C LYS A 14 -17.86 3.90 -6.12
N GLU A 15 -17.19 3.30 -7.12
CA GLU A 15 -17.83 2.37 -8.05
C GLU A 15 -18.37 1.13 -7.31
N PHE A 16 -17.61 0.54 -6.40
CA PHE A 16 -18.02 -0.63 -5.64
C PHE A 16 -19.20 -0.33 -4.72
N MET A 17 -19.20 0.80 -4.06
CA MET A 17 -20.32 1.24 -3.22
C MET A 17 -21.58 1.58 -4.03
N SER A 18 -21.44 1.93 -5.30
CA SER A 18 -22.57 2.17 -6.23
C SER A 18 -23.19 0.89 -6.81
N GLY A 19 -22.74 -0.28 -6.37
CA GLY A 19 -23.26 -1.57 -6.81
C GLY A 19 -22.48 -2.20 -7.97
N ASN A 20 -21.38 -1.59 -8.40
CA ASN A 20 -20.49 -2.10 -9.45
C ASN A 20 -19.34 -2.96 -8.90
N ALA A 21 -19.44 -3.43 -7.66
CA ALA A 21 -18.42 -4.29 -7.07
C ALA A 21 -18.39 -5.64 -7.80
N PRO A 22 -17.22 -6.06 -8.33
CA PRO A 22 -17.08 -7.38 -8.92
C PRO A 22 -17.16 -8.46 -7.84
N LYS A 23 -17.41 -9.70 -8.25
CA LYS A 23 -17.26 -10.84 -7.33
C LYS A 23 -15.77 -11.00 -7.00
N MET A 24 -15.47 -11.04 -5.71
CA MET A 24 -14.11 -11.24 -5.22
C MET A 24 -13.96 -12.63 -4.61
N LYS A 25 -12.81 -13.25 -4.85
CA LYS A 25 -12.37 -14.45 -4.15
C LYS A 25 -11.71 -14.07 -2.83
N PRO A 26 -11.74 -14.96 -1.84
CA PRO A 26 -10.99 -14.76 -0.62
C PRO A 26 -9.48 -14.68 -0.88
N VAL A 27 -8.84 -13.71 -0.26
CA VAL A 27 -7.38 -13.58 -0.20
C VAL A 27 -6.96 -13.80 1.25
N HIS A 28 -6.57 -15.04 1.58
CA HIS A 28 -6.16 -15.42 2.93
C HIS A 28 -4.71 -14.99 3.18
N LYS A 29 -4.50 -13.70 3.34
CA LYS A 29 -3.21 -13.06 3.57
C LYS A 29 -3.32 -12.07 4.72
N LYS A 30 -2.25 -11.97 5.50
CA LYS A 30 -2.07 -10.92 6.47
C LYS A 30 -1.23 -9.82 5.85
N VAL A 31 -1.73 -8.60 5.84
CA VAL A 31 -1.04 -7.46 5.25
C VAL A 31 -0.94 -6.29 6.22
N VAL A 32 0.17 -5.58 6.15
CA VAL A 32 0.36 -4.33 6.86
C VAL A 32 0.27 -3.17 5.89
N TYR A 33 -0.56 -2.20 6.18
CA TYR A 33 -0.74 -1.03 5.35
C TYR A 33 0.04 0.16 5.91
N HIS A 34 0.98 0.66 5.10
CA HIS A 34 1.69 1.91 5.36
C HIS A 34 1.00 3.07 4.66
N THR A 35 0.61 4.08 5.43
CA THR A 35 0.01 5.31 4.95
C THR A 35 1.08 6.26 4.38
N PRO A 36 1.10 6.53 3.07
CA PRO A 36 2.03 7.52 2.52
C PRO A 36 1.67 8.94 2.99
N CYS A 37 2.66 9.72 3.37
CA CYS A 37 2.46 11.06 3.92
C CYS A 37 1.70 12.02 2.98
N HIS A 38 1.87 11.90 1.66
CA HIS A 38 1.13 12.72 0.69
C HIS A 38 -0.36 12.32 0.60
N LEU A 39 -0.67 11.04 0.75
CA LEU A 39 -2.05 10.54 0.75
C LEU A 39 -2.78 10.98 2.02
N GLU A 40 -2.10 10.91 3.16
CA GLU A 40 -2.60 11.38 4.45
C GLU A 40 -2.95 12.88 4.38
N ARG A 41 -2.01 13.71 3.92
CA ARG A 41 -2.22 15.15 3.77
C ARG A 41 -3.36 15.53 2.82
N SER A 42 -3.63 14.70 1.83
CA SER A 42 -4.73 14.90 0.88
C SER A 42 -6.07 14.37 1.38
N GLY A 43 -6.11 13.72 2.55
CA GLY A 43 -7.33 13.13 3.13
C GLY A 43 -7.87 11.92 2.38
N ASN A 44 -7.04 11.24 1.57
CA ASN A 44 -7.48 10.14 0.73
C ASN A 44 -7.20 8.74 1.31
N VAL A 45 -6.54 8.62 2.45
CA VAL A 45 -6.16 7.35 3.10
C VAL A 45 -7.36 6.43 3.34
N MET A 46 -8.45 6.99 3.86
CA MET A 46 -9.65 6.21 4.21
C MET A 46 -10.24 5.47 3.01
N PHE A 47 -10.11 6.00 1.80
CA PHE A 47 -10.60 5.33 0.60
C PHE A 47 -9.84 4.04 0.33
N THR A 48 -8.53 4.04 0.51
CA THR A 48 -7.72 2.83 0.37
C THR A 48 -8.04 1.81 1.46
N ILE A 49 -8.11 2.22 2.71
CA ILE A 49 -8.41 1.34 3.84
C ILE A 49 -9.79 0.67 3.65
N GLU A 50 -10.82 1.45 3.33
CA GLU A 50 -12.17 0.91 3.13
C GLU A 50 -12.25 -0.01 1.90
N LEU A 51 -11.52 0.30 0.82
CA LEU A 51 -11.43 -0.58 -0.34
C LEU A 51 -10.79 -1.92 0.01
N LEU A 52 -9.69 -1.91 0.77
CA LEU A 52 -8.99 -3.13 1.18
C LEU A 52 -9.84 -3.99 2.14
N LYS A 53 -10.63 -3.37 3.01
CA LYS A 53 -11.58 -4.09 3.88
C LYS A 53 -12.66 -4.84 3.12
N MET A 54 -12.94 -4.48 1.87
CA MET A 54 -13.90 -5.20 1.03
C MET A 54 -13.35 -6.54 0.49
N VAL A 55 -12.03 -6.77 0.57
CA VAL A 55 -11.40 -8.02 0.11
C VAL A 55 -11.70 -9.15 1.10
N PRO A 56 -12.43 -10.19 0.70
CA PRO A 56 -12.78 -11.27 1.61
C PRO A 56 -11.54 -12.02 2.11
N GLY A 57 -11.51 -12.37 3.38
CA GLY A 57 -10.45 -13.20 3.98
C GLY A 57 -9.13 -12.46 4.24
N LEU A 58 -9.03 -11.18 3.88
CA LEU A 58 -7.83 -10.38 4.11
C LEU A 58 -7.73 -9.96 5.59
N GLU A 59 -6.60 -10.22 6.21
CA GLU A 59 -6.25 -9.66 7.53
C GLU A 59 -5.47 -8.36 7.31
N LEU A 60 -6.14 -7.23 7.50
CA LEU A 60 -5.56 -5.90 7.29
C LEU A 60 -5.15 -5.26 8.62
N VAL A 61 -3.87 -4.98 8.76
CA VAL A 61 -3.30 -4.20 9.88
C VAL A 61 -2.87 -2.85 9.34
N VAL A 62 -3.50 -1.78 9.79
CA VAL A 62 -3.10 -0.41 9.45
C VAL A 62 -2.04 0.03 10.45
N LEU A 63 -0.85 0.35 9.96
CA LEU A 63 0.24 0.83 10.78
C LEU A 63 0.00 2.29 11.20
N ASP A 64 0.59 2.68 12.33
CA ASP A 64 0.66 4.08 12.71
C ASP A 64 1.33 4.90 11.61
N SER A 65 0.97 6.19 11.52
CA SER A 65 1.50 7.07 10.49
C SER A 65 2.98 7.41 10.77
N GLU A 66 3.87 6.64 10.17
CA GLU A 66 5.31 6.81 10.24
C GLU A 66 5.87 7.15 8.85
N CYS A 67 6.91 7.96 8.80
CA CYS A 67 7.54 8.33 7.53
C CYS A 67 8.49 7.23 7.06
N CYS A 68 8.46 6.87 5.77
CA CYS A 68 9.44 5.96 5.18
C CYS A 68 10.86 6.58 5.04
N GLY A 69 10.99 7.87 5.30
CA GLY A 69 12.25 8.58 5.30
C GLY A 69 12.68 9.19 3.96
N LEU A 70 12.07 8.80 2.83
CA LEU A 70 12.51 9.29 1.51
C LEU A 70 12.25 10.78 1.26
N ALA A 71 11.15 11.32 1.82
CA ALA A 71 10.82 12.74 1.68
C ALA A 71 10.93 13.25 0.22
N GLY A 72 10.16 12.62 -0.68
CA GLY A 72 10.26 12.87 -2.11
C GLY A 72 11.52 12.27 -2.71
N THR A 73 12.48 13.11 -3.07
CA THR A 73 13.77 12.66 -3.66
C THR A 73 14.96 12.81 -2.71
N TYR A 74 14.74 13.31 -1.50
CA TYR A 74 15.79 13.59 -0.53
C TYR A 74 16.62 12.34 -0.20
N GLY A 75 15.94 11.25 0.13
CA GLY A 75 16.57 9.99 0.53
C GLY A 75 17.20 9.19 -0.61
N PHE A 76 16.96 9.57 -1.88
CA PHE A 76 17.64 8.94 -3.03
C PHE A 76 19.09 9.42 -3.22
N LYS A 77 19.47 10.52 -2.57
CA LYS A 77 20.84 11.01 -2.65
C LYS A 77 21.70 10.21 -1.68
N GLU A 78 22.88 9.80 -2.16
CA GLU A 78 23.81 9.00 -1.39
C GLU A 78 24.15 9.65 -0.04
N GLU A 79 24.40 10.97 -0.05
CA GLU A 79 24.71 11.74 1.15
C GLU A 79 23.59 11.79 2.19
N ASN A 80 22.35 11.56 1.77
CA ASN A 80 21.17 11.62 2.65
C ASN A 80 20.62 10.24 3.04
N TYR A 81 21.12 9.17 2.42
CA TYR A 81 20.51 7.84 2.54
C TYR A 81 20.53 7.32 3.98
N GLU A 82 21.62 7.49 4.71
CA GLU A 82 21.69 7.05 6.11
C GLU A 82 20.72 7.81 7.02
N VAL A 83 20.52 9.11 6.77
CA VAL A 83 19.50 9.90 7.49
C VAL A 83 18.10 9.43 7.13
N SER A 84 17.85 9.16 5.86
CA SER A 84 16.58 8.64 5.37
C SER A 84 16.24 7.30 6.04
N LYS A 85 17.15 6.35 6.10
CA LYS A 85 16.98 5.06 6.79
C LYS A 85 16.67 5.25 8.28
N LYS A 86 17.38 6.14 8.94
CA LYS A 86 17.16 6.41 10.36
C LYS A 86 15.78 6.99 10.63
N ILE A 87 15.27 7.86 9.74
CA ILE A 87 13.90 8.39 9.84
C ILE A 87 12.88 7.27 9.66
N GLY A 88 13.11 6.34 8.71
CA GLY A 88 12.21 5.23 8.42
C GLY A 88 12.30 4.05 9.40
N SER A 89 13.25 4.03 10.32
CA SER A 89 13.55 2.86 11.15
C SER A 89 12.34 2.31 11.91
N HIS A 90 11.53 3.17 12.52
CA HIS A 90 10.33 2.73 13.26
C HIS A 90 9.33 2.03 12.35
N LEU A 91 9.13 2.54 11.13
CA LEU A 91 8.28 1.89 10.14
C LEU A 91 8.84 0.52 9.76
N PHE A 92 10.14 0.43 9.50
CA PHE A 92 10.76 -0.84 9.09
C PHE A 92 10.68 -1.88 10.21
N ASP A 93 10.94 -1.49 11.45
CA ASP A 93 10.82 -2.36 12.62
C ASP A 93 9.37 -2.85 12.80
N ALA A 94 8.38 -1.97 12.66
CA ALA A 94 6.98 -2.33 12.74
C ALA A 94 6.57 -3.34 11.66
N ILE A 95 7.06 -3.16 10.44
CA ILE A 95 6.82 -4.09 9.32
C ILE A 95 7.50 -5.44 9.58
N GLN A 96 8.77 -5.46 9.96
CA GLN A 96 9.53 -6.68 10.22
C GLN A 96 8.94 -7.52 11.35
N THR A 97 8.37 -6.88 12.37
CA THR A 97 7.79 -7.56 13.53
C THR A 97 6.32 -7.92 13.35
N SER A 98 5.71 -7.53 12.23
CA SER A 98 4.27 -7.70 12.00
C SER A 98 3.86 -9.14 11.66
N ASP A 99 4.79 -10.00 11.23
CA ASP A 99 4.52 -11.34 10.69
C ASP A 99 3.48 -11.31 9.53
N ALA A 100 3.56 -10.28 8.70
CA ALA A 100 2.69 -10.10 7.54
C ALA A 100 3.25 -10.79 6.30
N ASP A 101 2.37 -11.22 5.39
CA ASP A 101 2.74 -11.76 4.08
C ASP A 101 3.23 -10.67 3.14
N TYR A 102 2.62 -9.47 3.21
CA TYR A 102 2.94 -8.31 2.38
C TYR A 102 2.84 -7.01 3.15
N ALA A 103 3.67 -6.04 2.78
CA ALA A 103 3.37 -4.64 3.05
C ALA A 103 2.56 -4.06 1.87
N VAL A 104 1.70 -3.10 2.16
CA VAL A 104 0.83 -2.45 1.17
C VAL A 104 0.97 -0.94 1.30
N THR A 105 1.20 -0.25 0.20
CA THR A 105 1.26 1.21 0.18
C THR A 105 0.87 1.79 -1.19
N ASP A 106 0.25 2.97 -1.21
CA ASP A 106 -0.12 3.68 -2.45
C ASP A 106 1.08 4.43 -3.09
N CYS A 107 2.26 4.35 -2.49
CA CYS A 107 3.42 5.13 -2.90
C CYS A 107 4.56 4.24 -3.35
N GLU A 108 4.93 4.30 -4.63
CA GLU A 108 6.00 3.48 -5.20
C GLU A 108 7.37 3.74 -4.53
N THR A 109 7.67 5.00 -4.20
CA THR A 109 8.94 5.31 -3.52
C THR A 109 8.97 4.80 -2.09
N CYS A 110 7.83 4.81 -1.38
CA CYS A 110 7.74 4.16 -0.07
C CYS A 110 7.90 2.64 -0.20
N LYS A 111 7.34 2.03 -1.25
CA LYS A 111 7.52 0.60 -1.55
C LYS A 111 9.01 0.25 -1.64
N TRP A 112 9.77 0.94 -2.47
CA TRP A 112 11.20 0.66 -2.62
C TRP A 112 11.97 0.77 -1.31
N GLN A 113 11.67 1.80 -0.53
CA GLN A 113 12.31 2.02 0.76
C GLN A 113 11.97 0.93 1.79
N ILE A 114 10.73 0.44 1.78
CA ILE A 114 10.28 -0.65 2.64
C ILE A 114 10.93 -1.97 2.21
N GLU A 115 10.90 -2.31 0.92
CA GLU A 115 11.51 -3.53 0.41
C GLU A 115 13.01 -3.61 0.71
N GLU A 116 13.71 -2.49 0.56
CA GLU A 116 15.17 -2.41 0.81
C GLU A 116 15.51 -2.56 2.30
N ASN A 117 14.70 -1.98 3.21
CA ASN A 117 15.09 -1.87 4.62
C ASN A 117 14.28 -2.79 5.56
N ALA A 118 13.04 -3.13 5.22
CA ALA A 118 12.23 -4.07 5.99
C ALA A 118 12.23 -5.50 5.40
N HIS A 119 12.76 -5.68 4.18
CA HIS A 119 12.87 -6.97 3.49
C HIS A 119 11.55 -7.73 3.37
N LEU A 120 10.45 -7.00 3.23
CA LEU A 120 9.12 -7.55 2.99
C LEU A 120 8.62 -7.09 1.62
N GLU A 121 8.12 -8.04 0.82
CA GLU A 121 7.50 -7.71 -0.46
C GLU A 121 6.38 -6.70 -0.25
N THR A 122 6.43 -5.63 -1.03
CA THR A 122 5.49 -4.50 -0.88
C THR A 122 4.72 -4.31 -2.18
N ILE A 123 3.40 -4.26 -2.08
CA ILE A 123 2.52 -4.17 -3.24
C ILE A 123 1.60 -2.95 -3.15
N HIS A 124 1.14 -2.50 -4.31
CA HIS A 124 0.15 -1.43 -4.38
C HIS A 124 -1.25 -1.97 -4.01
N PRO A 125 -2.14 -1.19 -3.36
CA PRO A 125 -3.51 -1.62 -3.02
C PRO A 125 -4.29 -2.20 -4.20
N VAL A 126 -4.13 -1.63 -5.39
CA VAL A 126 -4.79 -2.15 -6.61
C VAL A 126 -4.24 -3.52 -7.03
N SER A 127 -2.95 -3.79 -6.82
CA SER A 127 -2.36 -5.11 -7.08
C SER A 127 -2.91 -6.16 -6.13
N LEU A 128 -3.07 -5.81 -4.85
CA LEU A 128 -3.72 -6.69 -3.87
C LEU A 128 -5.18 -6.95 -4.24
N LEU A 129 -5.92 -5.92 -4.65
CA LEU A 129 -7.29 -6.06 -5.13
C LEU A 129 -7.37 -6.98 -6.36
N ALA A 130 -6.41 -6.87 -7.28
CA ALA A 130 -6.34 -7.72 -8.47
C ALA A 130 -6.20 -9.21 -8.10
N MET A 131 -5.51 -9.56 -7.01
CA MET A 131 -5.42 -10.94 -6.52
C MET A 131 -6.80 -11.51 -6.18
N ALA A 132 -7.73 -10.69 -5.71
CA ALA A 132 -9.10 -11.09 -5.42
C ALA A 132 -9.98 -11.23 -6.67
N LEU A 133 -9.58 -10.67 -7.80
CA LEU A 133 -10.38 -10.58 -9.03
C LEU A 133 -9.95 -11.56 -10.11
N ILE A 134 -8.69 -11.96 -10.16
CA ILE A 134 -8.08 -12.74 -11.24
C ILE A 134 -7.90 -14.19 -10.79
N ASP A 135 -8.27 -15.15 -11.64
CA ASP A 135 -7.88 -16.55 -11.46
C ASP A 135 -6.37 -16.71 -11.64
N GLU A 136 -5.73 -17.57 -10.87
CA GLU A 136 -4.27 -17.76 -10.76
C GLU A 136 -3.51 -17.99 -12.09
N LEU A 137 -4.20 -18.00 -13.21
CA LEU A 137 -3.69 -18.40 -14.52
C LEU A 137 -3.01 -17.31 -15.36
N VAL A 138 -2.78 -16.11 -14.85
CA VAL A 138 -2.23 -15.01 -15.68
C VAL A 138 -0.96 -14.36 -15.14
N LEU A 139 -0.33 -14.90 -14.12
CA LEU A 139 0.95 -14.37 -13.61
C LEU A 139 2.16 -15.28 -13.89
N GLU A 140 2.12 -16.06 -14.96
CA GLU A 140 3.37 -16.55 -15.55
C GLU A 140 4.01 -15.36 -16.28
N ARG A 141 4.97 -14.78 -15.60
CA ARG A 141 5.83 -13.75 -16.18
C ARG A 141 6.71 -14.40 -17.22
N GLU A 142 6.56 -13.91 -18.45
CA GLU A 142 7.63 -14.00 -19.44
C GLU A 142 8.88 -13.24 -18.98
#